data_e9c5ef4824ab16721aabdb6dfe312c06
#
_entry.id   e9c5ef4824ab16721aabdb6dfe312c06
#
_cell.length_a   1.000
_cell.length_b   1.000
_cell.length_c   1.000
_cell.angle_alpha   90.00
_cell.angle_beta   90.00
_cell.angle_gamma   90.00
#
_symmetry.space_group_name_H-M   'P 1'
#
loop_
_entity.id
_entity.type
_entity.pdbx_description
1 polymer ?
#
loop_
_entity_poly.entity_id
_entity_poly.type
_entity_poly.pdbx_seq_one_letter_code
_entity_poly.pdbx_strand_id
1 'polypeptide(L)'
;MRIDFSTPMTFYELLAIVLAAIAIIIPIGQAAYKKWFIKPKLHFYPTGRALLFFNQSGSYIRIDGVYEAENKPITIRKILVKVTRQKDENRINLTWSSFISPVNQNMVGNYLQTTESAHPFRIEANGVTCAFTEFGDMFDSFGKAFKSATDELFNKICEIRYAYQDYQSAVAAYKKCPEYENANKLLCKEFFWEIGKYDIDIEVSYGKANKHFCYTISVGEHENRVLAENIDESLLSPLKRAYGVSLNYCPVFVELQM
;
A
#
# COMPACT_ATOMS: atom_id res chain seq x y z
N MET A 1 -26.45 -42.51 -40.65
CA MET A 1 -25.80 -43.68 -40.01
C MET A 1 -26.86 -44.39 -39.22
N ARG A 2 -27.32 -45.60 -39.64
CA ARG A 2 -28.25 -46.40 -38.87
C ARG A 2 -27.44 -47.31 -37.96
N ILE A 3 -27.64 -47.16 -36.66
CA ILE A 3 -27.01 -48.06 -35.68
C ILE A 3 -27.86 -49.30 -35.64
N ASP A 4 -27.30 -50.43 -36.05
CA ASP A 4 -27.97 -51.76 -36.02
C ASP A 4 -27.71 -52.38 -34.62
N PHE A 5 -28.77 -52.56 -33.84
CA PHE A 5 -28.70 -53.14 -32.50
C PHE A 5 -28.99 -54.65 -32.51
N SER A 6 -29.04 -55.29 -33.68
CA SER A 6 -29.43 -56.70 -33.81
C SER A 6 -28.31 -57.71 -33.59
N THR A 7 -27.05 -57.27 -33.61
CA THR A 7 -25.90 -58.15 -33.35
C THR A 7 -25.57 -58.20 -31.85
N PRO A 8 -25.45 -59.43 -31.27
CA PRO A 8 -25.07 -59.55 -29.87
C PRO A 8 -23.66 -58.97 -29.66
N MET A 9 -23.56 -58.00 -28.72
CA MET A 9 -22.31 -57.34 -28.39
C MET A 9 -21.38 -58.32 -27.68
N THR A 10 -20.15 -58.39 -28.12
CA THR A 10 -19.13 -59.20 -27.47
C THR A 10 -18.71 -58.60 -26.13
N PHE A 11 -18.23 -59.42 -25.22
CA PHE A 11 -17.72 -58.95 -23.92
C PHE A 11 -16.63 -57.87 -24.05
N TYR A 12 -15.79 -58.01 -25.07
CA TYR A 12 -14.72 -57.02 -25.33
C TYR A 12 -15.25 -55.68 -25.81
N GLU A 13 -16.32 -55.67 -26.61
CA GLU A 13 -16.98 -54.43 -27.07
C GLU A 13 -17.68 -53.72 -25.90
N LEU A 14 -18.34 -54.47 -25.01
CA LEU A 14 -18.91 -53.91 -23.80
C LEU A 14 -17.84 -53.32 -22.89
N LEU A 15 -16.75 -54.03 -22.67
CA LEU A 15 -15.61 -53.55 -21.88
C LEU A 15 -15.01 -52.28 -22.48
N ALA A 16 -14.82 -52.22 -23.80
CA ALA A 16 -14.30 -51.03 -24.48
C ALA A 16 -15.22 -49.82 -24.33
N ILE A 17 -16.53 -49.99 -24.40
CA ILE A 17 -17.52 -48.94 -24.20
C ILE A 17 -17.46 -48.42 -22.74
N VAL A 18 -17.38 -49.32 -21.78
CA VAL A 18 -17.28 -48.95 -20.35
C VAL A 18 -16.00 -48.17 -20.09
N LEU A 19 -14.86 -48.62 -20.61
CA LEU A 19 -13.58 -47.93 -20.46
C LEU A 19 -13.60 -46.55 -21.13
N ALA A 20 -14.19 -46.44 -22.33
CA ALA A 20 -14.36 -45.18 -23.03
C ALA A 20 -15.26 -44.21 -22.24
N ALA A 21 -16.37 -44.72 -21.67
CA ALA A 21 -17.24 -43.90 -20.82
C ALA A 21 -16.50 -43.40 -19.56
N ILE A 22 -15.76 -44.27 -18.89
CA ILE A 22 -14.93 -43.88 -17.73
C ILE A 22 -13.88 -42.83 -18.10
N ALA A 23 -13.21 -43.02 -19.23
CA ALA A 23 -12.20 -42.06 -19.72
C ALA A 23 -12.78 -40.67 -20.01
N ILE A 24 -14.07 -40.57 -20.37
CA ILE A 24 -14.77 -39.31 -20.57
C ILE A 24 -15.31 -38.72 -19.25
N ILE A 25 -15.89 -39.56 -18.40
CA ILE A 25 -16.55 -39.13 -17.16
C ILE A 25 -15.55 -38.60 -16.16
N ILE A 26 -14.37 -39.24 -16.03
CA ILE A 26 -13.34 -38.79 -15.05
C ILE A 26 -12.86 -37.36 -15.29
N PRO A 27 -12.42 -36.97 -16.49
CA PRO A 27 -11.99 -35.58 -16.74
C PRO A 27 -13.14 -34.57 -16.56
N ILE A 28 -14.36 -34.89 -16.97
CA ILE A 28 -15.54 -34.05 -16.78
C ILE A 28 -15.83 -33.86 -15.28
N GLY A 29 -15.83 -34.94 -14.52
CA GLY A 29 -16.02 -34.91 -13.07
C GLY A 29 -14.95 -34.11 -12.36
N GLN A 30 -13.68 -34.27 -12.76
CA GLN A 30 -12.57 -33.47 -12.22
C GLN A 30 -12.70 -31.96 -12.56
N ALA A 31 -13.09 -31.64 -13.79
CA ALA A 31 -13.33 -30.27 -14.22
C ALA A 31 -14.48 -29.62 -13.44
N ALA A 32 -15.59 -30.35 -13.28
CA ALA A 32 -16.73 -29.92 -12.49
C ALA A 32 -16.35 -29.71 -11.01
N TYR A 33 -15.63 -30.67 -10.43
CA TYR A 33 -15.13 -30.57 -9.06
C TYR A 33 -14.25 -29.36 -8.87
N LYS A 34 -13.25 -29.15 -9.74
CA LYS A 34 -12.37 -27.97 -9.71
C LYS A 34 -13.15 -26.67 -9.84
N LYS A 35 -14.16 -26.63 -10.72
CA LYS A 35 -14.96 -25.43 -10.97
C LYS A 35 -15.84 -25.06 -9.77
N TRP A 36 -16.50 -26.03 -9.12
CA TRP A 36 -17.56 -25.77 -8.15
C TRP A 36 -17.07 -25.87 -6.70
N PHE A 37 -16.16 -26.79 -6.39
CA PHE A 37 -15.76 -27.08 -5.01
C PHE A 37 -14.44 -26.46 -4.58
N ILE A 38 -13.49 -26.27 -5.51
CA ILE A 38 -12.22 -25.67 -5.15
C ILE A 38 -12.38 -24.13 -5.12
N LYS A 39 -12.09 -23.53 -3.96
CA LYS A 39 -12.11 -22.07 -3.78
C LYS A 39 -10.71 -21.49 -4.03
N PRO A 40 -10.61 -20.25 -4.55
CA PRO A 40 -9.34 -19.54 -4.61
C PRO A 40 -8.84 -19.26 -3.19
N LYS A 41 -7.54 -19.40 -2.95
CA LYS A 41 -6.88 -18.96 -1.72
C LYS A 41 -5.83 -17.93 -2.07
N LEU A 42 -5.77 -16.89 -1.27
CA LEU A 42 -4.80 -15.81 -1.38
C LEU A 42 -3.82 -15.89 -0.21
N HIS A 43 -2.54 -15.83 -0.52
CA HIS A 43 -1.45 -15.71 0.45
C HIS A 43 -0.70 -14.40 0.20
N PHE A 44 -0.17 -13.83 1.28
CA PHE A 44 0.68 -12.66 1.22
C PHE A 44 1.93 -12.90 2.05
N TYR A 45 3.08 -12.70 1.45
CA TYR A 45 4.40 -12.87 2.03
C TYR A 45 5.12 -11.51 2.01
N PRO A 46 5.09 -10.76 3.12
CA PRO A 46 5.80 -9.48 3.20
C PRO A 46 7.31 -9.69 3.23
N THR A 47 8.04 -8.64 2.85
CA THR A 47 9.53 -8.63 2.90
C THR A 47 10.08 -8.58 4.32
N GLY A 48 9.22 -8.55 5.35
CA GLY A 48 9.61 -8.43 6.76
C GLY A 48 9.89 -7.00 7.21
N ARG A 49 9.68 -6.02 6.33
CA ARG A 49 9.86 -4.59 6.65
C ARG A 49 8.69 -3.78 6.13
N ALA A 50 8.37 -2.71 6.86
CA ALA A 50 7.49 -1.65 6.40
C ALA A 50 8.25 -0.33 6.40
N LEU A 51 7.94 0.55 5.46
CA LEU A 51 8.47 1.91 5.44
C LEU A 51 7.38 2.85 5.92
N LEU A 52 7.66 3.61 6.96
CA LEU A 52 6.78 4.63 7.49
C LEU A 52 7.21 6.00 6.96
N PHE A 53 6.23 6.84 6.71
CA PHE A 53 6.46 8.17 6.19
C PHE A 53 5.40 9.15 6.70
N PHE A 54 5.77 10.43 6.78
CA PHE A 54 4.86 11.51 7.11
C PHE A 54 5.23 12.75 6.29
N ASN A 55 4.23 13.42 5.74
CA ASN A 55 4.42 14.67 5.01
C ASN A 55 3.14 15.53 5.08
N GLN A 56 3.07 16.60 4.26
CA GLN A 56 1.91 17.51 4.15
C GLN A 56 0.58 16.83 3.77
N SER A 57 0.60 15.59 3.29
CA SER A 57 -0.60 14.80 3.00
C SER A 57 -0.92 13.78 4.10
N GLY A 58 -0.16 13.76 5.20
CA GLY A 58 -0.39 12.91 6.35
C GLY A 58 0.54 11.71 6.47
N SER A 59 0.04 10.70 7.15
CA SER A 59 0.77 9.47 7.42
C SER A 59 0.66 8.49 6.27
N TYR A 60 1.77 7.85 5.95
CA TYR A 60 1.88 6.80 4.93
C TYR A 60 2.55 5.57 5.49
N ILE A 61 2.19 4.43 4.93
CA ILE A 61 2.91 3.18 5.11
C ILE A 61 3.12 2.52 3.74
N ARG A 62 4.31 2.02 3.51
CA ARG A 62 4.62 1.16 2.37
C ARG A 62 4.91 -0.24 2.88
N ILE A 63 4.27 -1.21 2.27
CA ILE A 63 4.44 -2.63 2.59
C ILE A 63 4.74 -3.35 1.28
N ASP A 64 5.94 -3.93 1.24
CA ASP A 64 6.43 -4.65 0.09
C ASP A 64 6.28 -6.16 0.34
N GLY A 65 5.88 -6.90 -0.70
CA GLY A 65 5.69 -8.34 -0.57
C GLY A 65 5.29 -9.03 -1.85
N VAL A 66 4.92 -10.29 -1.71
CA VAL A 66 4.48 -11.16 -2.80
C VAL A 66 3.09 -11.68 -2.49
N TYR A 67 2.16 -11.50 -3.41
CA TYR A 67 0.86 -12.15 -3.38
C TYR A 67 0.90 -13.43 -4.20
N GLU A 68 0.36 -14.52 -3.66
CA GLU A 68 0.21 -15.81 -4.32
C GLU A 68 -1.26 -16.20 -4.38
N ALA A 69 -1.69 -16.64 -5.57
CA ALA A 69 -3.03 -17.20 -5.78
C ALA A 69 -2.96 -18.71 -5.92
N GLU A 70 -3.52 -19.45 -4.96
CA GLU A 70 -3.63 -20.91 -4.99
C GLU A 70 -4.95 -21.34 -5.60
N ASN A 71 -4.92 -22.40 -6.40
CA ASN A 71 -6.05 -23.10 -7.04
C ASN A 71 -6.73 -22.36 -8.20
N LYS A 72 -7.06 -21.10 -8.09
CA LYS A 72 -7.76 -20.32 -9.12
C LYS A 72 -7.14 -18.94 -9.26
N PRO A 73 -7.26 -18.30 -10.44
CA PRO A 73 -6.79 -16.93 -10.59
C PRO A 73 -7.59 -15.99 -9.69
N ILE A 74 -6.91 -15.00 -9.13
CA ILE A 74 -7.46 -14.00 -8.23
C ILE A 74 -7.23 -12.62 -8.85
N THR A 75 -8.27 -11.78 -8.87
CA THR A 75 -8.13 -10.35 -9.16
C THR A 75 -8.29 -9.59 -7.87
N ILE A 76 -7.20 -8.98 -7.39
CA ILE A 76 -7.21 -8.06 -6.26
C ILE A 76 -7.78 -6.74 -6.74
N ARG A 77 -8.84 -6.27 -6.09
CA ARG A 77 -9.56 -5.04 -6.48
C ARG A 77 -9.24 -3.86 -5.58
N LYS A 78 -9.03 -4.13 -4.30
CA LYS A 78 -8.82 -3.11 -3.28
C LYS A 78 -7.96 -3.68 -2.18
N ILE A 79 -7.07 -2.87 -1.65
CA ILE A 79 -6.30 -3.16 -0.45
C ILE A 79 -6.52 -2.00 0.51
N LEU A 80 -6.83 -2.31 1.76
CA LEU A 80 -6.93 -1.35 2.86
C LEU A 80 -5.96 -1.76 3.94
N VAL A 81 -5.32 -0.79 4.54
CA VAL A 81 -4.48 -1.00 5.71
C VAL A 81 -5.06 -0.21 6.87
N LYS A 82 -5.44 -0.93 7.91
CA LYS A 82 -5.86 -0.35 9.17
C LYS A 82 -4.70 -0.44 10.14
N VAL A 83 -4.25 0.70 10.62
CA VAL A 83 -3.19 0.79 11.61
C VAL A 83 -3.80 1.23 12.93
N THR A 84 -3.57 0.45 13.98
CA THR A 84 -4.07 0.72 15.34
C THR A 84 -2.89 0.86 16.28
N ARG A 85 -2.75 1.99 16.95
CA ARG A 85 -1.74 2.20 18.00
C ARG A 85 -2.21 1.51 19.28
N GLN A 86 -1.42 0.56 19.80
CA GLN A 86 -1.82 -0.29 20.93
C GLN A 86 -2.01 0.50 22.23
N LYS A 87 -1.29 1.62 22.42
CA LYS A 87 -1.30 2.41 23.66
C LYS A 87 -2.65 3.03 23.99
N ASP A 88 -3.36 3.52 23.00
CA ASP A 88 -4.58 4.33 23.14
C ASP A 88 -5.69 3.92 22.18
N GLU A 89 -5.49 2.83 21.44
CA GLU A 89 -6.38 2.33 20.40
C GLU A 89 -6.69 3.33 19.28
N ASN A 90 -5.87 4.38 19.16
CA ASN A 90 -6.00 5.33 18.06
C ASN A 90 -5.78 4.64 16.72
N ARG A 91 -6.63 4.95 15.71
CA ARG A 91 -6.71 4.21 14.45
C ARG A 91 -6.69 5.14 13.26
N ILE A 92 -5.92 4.74 12.25
CA ILE A 92 -6.00 5.32 10.90
C ILE A 92 -6.33 4.23 9.89
N ASN A 93 -7.10 4.61 8.88
CA ASN A 93 -7.41 3.74 7.74
C ASN A 93 -6.71 4.32 6.52
N LEU A 94 -5.74 3.58 6.04
CA LEU A 94 -4.95 3.96 4.87
C LEU A 94 -5.43 3.16 3.67
N THR A 95 -5.64 3.84 2.56
CA THR A 95 -6.05 3.21 1.31
C THR A 95 -4.87 3.06 0.38
N TRP A 96 -4.90 2.04 -0.43
CA TRP A 96 -3.91 1.82 -1.45
C TRP A 96 -3.88 3.00 -2.43
N SER A 97 -2.78 3.73 -2.44
CA SER A 97 -2.58 4.93 -3.25
C SER A 97 -1.79 4.66 -4.51
N SER A 98 -0.75 3.84 -4.41
CA SER A 98 0.16 3.61 -5.52
C SER A 98 0.87 2.26 -5.46
N PHE A 99 1.33 1.84 -6.64
CA PHE A 99 2.43 0.89 -6.79
C PHE A 99 3.73 1.66 -6.96
N ILE A 100 4.78 1.12 -6.38
CA ILE A 100 6.13 1.65 -6.55
C ILE A 100 6.94 0.58 -7.29
N SER A 101 7.57 0.92 -8.39
CA SER A 101 8.46 -0.01 -9.09
C SER A 101 9.72 -0.28 -8.26
N PRO A 102 10.35 -1.46 -8.40
CA PRO A 102 11.70 -1.65 -7.91
C PRO A 102 12.64 -0.58 -8.49
N VAL A 103 13.65 -0.21 -7.72
CA VAL A 103 14.68 0.72 -8.22
C VAL A 103 15.43 0.03 -9.35
N ASN A 104 15.31 0.57 -10.55
CA ASN A 104 16.01 0.09 -11.74
C ASN A 104 17.09 1.09 -12.16
N GLN A 105 18.25 0.58 -12.54
CA GLN A 105 19.30 1.38 -13.15
C GLN A 105 19.01 1.55 -14.65
N ASN A 106 18.93 2.79 -15.12
CA ASN A 106 18.78 3.03 -16.57
C ASN A 106 20.12 2.88 -17.32
N MET A 107 20.08 2.93 -18.67
CA MET A 107 21.27 2.81 -19.51
C MET A 107 22.33 3.91 -19.26
N VAL A 108 21.99 5.00 -18.61
CA VAL A 108 22.89 6.12 -18.28
C VAL A 108 23.46 5.98 -16.86
N GLY A 109 23.11 4.89 -16.15
CA GLY A 109 23.58 4.66 -14.78
C GLY A 109 22.78 5.33 -13.68
N ASN A 110 21.70 6.05 -14.00
CA ASN A 110 20.82 6.66 -13.02
C ASN A 110 19.84 5.64 -12.46
N TYR A 111 19.57 5.71 -11.16
CA TYR A 111 18.53 4.91 -10.52
C TYR A 111 17.18 5.59 -10.70
N LEU A 112 16.24 4.86 -11.29
CA LEU A 112 14.88 5.32 -11.49
C LEU A 112 13.92 4.42 -10.71
N GLN A 113 13.00 5.06 -10.01
CA GLN A 113 11.87 4.42 -9.38
C GLN A 113 10.61 5.12 -9.90
N THR A 114 9.71 4.34 -10.51
CA THR A 114 8.44 4.87 -11.01
C THR A 114 7.32 4.56 -10.04
N THR A 115 6.37 5.48 -9.95
CA THR A 115 5.16 5.31 -9.16
C THR A 115 3.97 5.26 -10.11
N GLU A 116 3.14 4.24 -9.96
CA GLU A 116 1.90 4.07 -10.71
C GLU A 116 0.72 4.19 -9.76
N SER A 117 -0.39 4.77 -10.21
CA SER A 117 -1.62 4.83 -9.41
C SER A 117 -2.12 3.42 -9.09
N ALA A 118 -2.69 3.25 -7.92
CA ALA A 118 -3.31 2.00 -7.51
C ALA A 118 -4.39 1.56 -8.52
N HIS A 119 -4.30 0.35 -9.01
CA HIS A 119 -5.26 -0.25 -9.92
C HIS A 119 -5.42 -1.74 -9.65
N PRO A 120 -6.59 -2.34 -9.94
CA PRO A 120 -6.79 -3.77 -9.80
C PRO A 120 -5.76 -4.57 -10.61
N PHE A 121 -5.22 -5.64 -10.04
CA PHE A 121 -4.32 -6.54 -10.73
C PHE A 121 -4.73 -8.00 -10.55
N ARG A 122 -4.34 -8.83 -11.54
CA ARG A 122 -4.68 -10.24 -11.58
C ARG A 122 -3.45 -11.10 -11.33
N ILE A 123 -3.66 -12.13 -10.54
CA ILE A 123 -2.69 -13.19 -10.27
C ILE A 123 -3.25 -14.48 -10.89
N GLU A 124 -2.48 -15.13 -11.74
CA GLU A 124 -2.89 -16.40 -12.36
C GLU A 124 -2.94 -17.54 -11.33
N ALA A 125 -3.66 -18.61 -11.66
CA ALA A 125 -3.76 -19.76 -10.76
C ALA A 125 -2.39 -20.38 -10.48
N ASN A 126 -2.07 -20.59 -9.20
CA ASN A 126 -0.77 -21.02 -8.70
C ASN A 126 0.40 -20.09 -9.13
N GLY A 127 0.07 -18.84 -9.38
CA GLY A 127 1.02 -17.79 -9.73
C GLY A 127 1.31 -16.86 -8.56
N VAL A 128 2.40 -16.11 -8.72
CA VAL A 128 2.85 -15.10 -7.76
C VAL A 128 3.00 -13.75 -8.45
N THR A 129 2.76 -12.67 -7.69
CA THR A 129 2.96 -11.30 -8.16
C THR A 129 3.62 -10.48 -7.06
N CYS A 130 4.76 -9.87 -7.37
CA CYS A 130 5.38 -8.91 -6.48
C CYS A 130 4.56 -7.64 -6.44
N ALA A 131 4.33 -7.10 -5.26
CA ALA A 131 3.61 -5.87 -5.05
C ALA A 131 4.35 -4.99 -4.03
N PHE A 132 4.80 -3.84 -4.50
CA PHE A 132 5.38 -2.78 -3.69
C PHE A 132 4.30 -1.71 -3.55
N THR A 133 3.59 -1.75 -2.44
CA THR A 133 2.34 -0.99 -2.29
C THR A 133 2.48 0.10 -1.24
N GLU A 134 2.06 1.30 -1.60
CA GLU A 134 2.00 2.45 -0.71
C GLU A 134 0.55 2.76 -0.33
N PHE A 135 0.34 3.08 0.94
CA PHE A 135 -0.96 3.37 1.51
C PHE A 135 -0.92 4.72 2.20
N GLY A 136 -1.93 5.53 1.91
CA GLY A 136 -2.07 6.88 2.46
C GLY A 136 -3.52 7.26 2.72
N ASP A 137 -3.75 8.45 3.27
CA ASP A 137 -5.09 9.02 3.45
C ASP A 137 -5.62 9.58 2.13
N MET A 138 -6.28 8.73 1.35
CA MET A 138 -6.88 9.11 0.06
C MET A 138 -8.09 10.03 0.19
N PHE A 139 -8.67 10.15 1.37
CA PHE A 139 -9.79 11.08 1.62
C PHE A 139 -9.32 12.48 1.95
N ASP A 140 -8.01 12.66 2.03
CA ASP A 140 -7.36 13.96 2.22
C ASP A 140 -7.89 14.74 3.44
N SER A 141 -8.25 14.00 4.49
CA SER A 141 -8.73 14.60 5.73
C SER A 141 -7.62 15.41 6.40
N PHE A 142 -6.42 14.82 6.46
CA PHE A 142 -5.23 15.49 6.99
C PHE A 142 -4.81 16.65 6.06
N GLY A 143 -4.77 16.46 4.74
CA GLY A 143 -4.39 17.51 3.79
C GLY A 143 -5.29 18.74 3.86
N LYS A 144 -6.59 18.56 4.10
CA LYS A 144 -7.52 19.67 4.34
C LYS A 144 -7.22 20.40 5.64
N ALA A 145 -6.97 19.66 6.73
CA ALA A 145 -6.58 20.23 8.01
C ALA A 145 -5.23 20.97 7.90
N PHE A 146 -4.25 20.35 7.23
CA PHE A 146 -2.96 20.96 6.93
C PHE A 146 -3.12 22.27 6.16
N LYS A 147 -3.88 22.26 5.07
CA LYS A 147 -4.14 23.46 4.27
C LYS A 147 -4.75 24.56 5.12
N SER A 148 -5.83 24.26 5.87
CA SER A 148 -6.47 25.25 6.74
C SER A 148 -5.54 25.84 7.78
N ALA A 149 -4.63 25.02 8.35
CA ALA A 149 -3.66 25.49 9.35
C ALA A 149 -2.52 26.33 8.76
N THR A 150 -2.21 26.13 7.48
CA THR A 150 -1.03 26.72 6.84
C THR A 150 -1.34 27.83 5.86
N ASP A 151 -2.61 28.04 5.48
CA ASP A 151 -2.98 29.07 4.50
C ASP A 151 -2.50 30.48 4.90
N GLU A 152 -2.70 30.89 6.16
CA GLU A 152 -2.23 32.18 6.65
C GLU A 152 -0.70 32.26 6.68
N LEU A 153 -0.04 31.19 7.13
CA LEU A 153 1.41 31.08 7.17
C LEU A 153 2.02 31.19 5.77
N PHE A 154 1.42 30.52 4.78
CA PHE A 154 1.94 30.53 3.41
C PHE A 154 1.76 31.89 2.73
N ASN A 155 0.76 32.67 3.12
CA ASN A 155 0.61 34.03 2.66
C ASN A 155 1.75 34.95 3.09
N LYS A 156 2.45 34.64 4.20
CA LYS A 156 3.63 35.39 4.68
C LYS A 156 4.87 35.17 3.84
N ILE A 157 4.94 34.14 3.01
CA ILE A 157 6.14 33.78 2.26
C ILE A 157 6.58 34.91 1.33
N CYS A 158 5.64 35.58 0.66
CA CYS A 158 5.97 36.69 -0.25
C CYS A 158 6.58 37.85 0.50
N GLU A 159 6.04 38.23 1.67
CA GLU A 159 6.55 39.27 2.53
C GLU A 159 7.97 38.97 3.01
N ILE A 160 8.18 37.73 3.50
CA ILE A 160 9.47 37.27 4.01
C ILE A 160 10.50 37.18 2.88
N ARG A 161 10.14 36.65 1.72
CA ARG A 161 11.06 36.61 0.57
C ARG A 161 11.48 37.98 0.09
N TYR A 162 10.59 38.96 0.17
CA TYR A 162 10.92 40.32 -0.18
C TYR A 162 11.85 40.98 0.85
N ALA A 163 11.66 40.71 2.15
CA ALA A 163 12.44 41.26 3.23
C ALA A 163 13.83 40.62 3.41
N TYR A 164 13.98 39.34 3.06
CA TYR A 164 15.24 38.59 3.29
C TYR A 164 15.71 37.96 1.99
N GLN A 165 16.95 38.21 1.60
CA GLN A 165 17.56 37.67 0.39
C GLN A 165 18.16 36.28 0.64
N ASP A 166 18.67 35.99 1.82
CA ASP A 166 19.24 34.72 2.17
C ASP A 166 18.22 33.80 2.87
N TYR A 167 18.34 32.50 2.57
CA TYR A 167 17.40 31.49 3.07
C TYR A 167 17.44 31.35 4.59
N GLN A 168 18.61 31.42 5.23
CA GLN A 168 18.74 31.20 6.67
C GLN A 168 18.04 32.28 7.49
N SER A 169 18.22 33.53 7.11
CA SER A 169 17.51 34.68 7.73
C SER A 169 16.01 34.60 7.50
N ALA A 170 15.59 34.17 6.28
CA ALA A 170 14.20 33.95 5.95
C ALA A 170 13.57 32.86 6.83
N VAL A 171 14.23 31.71 7.03
CA VAL A 171 13.76 30.63 7.91
C VAL A 171 13.65 31.13 9.35
N ALA A 172 14.64 31.88 9.84
CA ALA A 172 14.61 32.40 11.21
C ALA A 172 13.45 33.37 11.43
N ALA A 173 13.11 34.20 10.44
CA ALA A 173 11.95 35.09 10.49
C ALA A 173 10.65 34.33 10.38
N TYR A 174 10.56 33.35 9.47
CA TYR A 174 9.39 32.53 9.22
C TYR A 174 8.99 31.71 10.46
N LYS A 175 9.98 31.09 11.13
CA LYS A 175 9.73 30.31 12.38
C LYS A 175 9.31 31.19 13.57
N LYS A 176 9.54 32.49 13.52
CA LYS A 176 9.09 33.44 14.56
C LYS A 176 7.65 33.92 14.35
N CYS A 177 7.04 33.65 13.21
CA CYS A 177 5.66 34.02 12.96
C CYS A 177 4.71 33.23 13.89
N PRO A 178 3.71 33.90 14.51
CA PRO A 178 2.70 33.20 15.33
C PRO A 178 1.96 32.11 14.55
N GLU A 179 1.74 32.33 13.27
CA GLU A 179 1.10 31.39 12.36
C GLU A 179 1.89 30.10 12.21
N TYR A 180 3.24 30.17 12.22
CA TYR A 180 4.11 28.99 12.22
C TYR A 180 3.93 28.15 13.48
N GLU A 181 3.92 28.79 14.64
CA GLU A 181 3.73 28.08 15.92
C GLU A 181 2.36 27.40 15.99
N ASN A 182 1.31 28.09 15.53
CA ASN A 182 -0.06 27.52 15.49
C ASN A 182 -0.15 26.33 14.54
N ALA A 183 0.39 26.44 13.33
CA ALA A 183 0.43 25.35 12.37
C ALA A 183 1.24 24.16 12.91
N ASN A 184 2.40 24.42 13.53
CA ASN A 184 3.24 23.37 14.11
C ASN A 184 2.52 22.63 15.24
N LYS A 185 1.86 23.34 16.16
CA LYS A 185 1.06 22.70 17.23
C LYS A 185 -0.03 21.80 16.68
N LEU A 186 -0.72 22.24 15.64
CA LEU A 186 -1.78 21.45 15.01
C LEU A 186 -1.22 20.19 14.34
N LEU A 187 -0.13 20.31 13.60
CA LEU A 187 0.50 19.17 12.94
C LEU A 187 1.08 18.16 13.93
N CYS A 188 1.69 18.64 15.03
CA CYS A 188 2.15 17.77 16.10
C CYS A 188 0.99 16.99 16.75
N LYS A 189 -0.20 17.60 16.86
CA LYS A 189 -1.40 16.91 17.39
C LYS A 189 -1.92 15.82 16.44
N GLU A 190 -1.86 16.08 15.16
CA GLU A 190 -2.33 15.13 14.12
C GLU A 190 -1.26 14.08 13.74
N PHE A 191 -0.05 14.19 14.29
CA PHE A 191 1.04 13.26 14.02
C PHE A 191 0.75 11.89 14.63
N PHE A 192 0.64 10.87 13.78
CA PHE A 192 0.20 9.54 14.20
C PHE A 192 1.33 8.64 14.70
N TRP A 193 2.55 8.77 14.15
CA TRP A 193 3.67 7.86 14.41
C TRP A 193 4.40 8.16 15.72
N GLU A 194 3.70 8.04 16.86
CA GLU A 194 4.32 8.17 18.19
C GLU A 194 5.13 6.93 18.57
N ILE A 195 5.94 7.04 19.62
CA ILE A 195 6.68 5.90 20.17
C ILE A 195 5.70 4.85 20.71
N GLY A 196 5.83 3.60 20.23
CA GLY A 196 4.97 2.51 20.67
C GLY A 196 4.83 1.38 19.66
N LYS A 197 3.92 0.44 19.99
CA LYS A 197 3.56 -0.69 19.12
C LYS A 197 2.27 -0.39 18.38
N TYR A 198 2.20 -0.94 17.18
CA TYR A 198 1.06 -0.78 16.28
C TYR A 198 0.65 -2.11 15.70
N ASP A 199 -0.65 -2.36 15.65
CA ASP A 199 -1.24 -3.47 14.93
C ASP A 199 -1.61 -3.01 13.52
N ILE A 200 -1.22 -3.81 12.53
CA ILE A 200 -1.47 -3.58 11.11
C ILE A 200 -2.38 -4.68 10.61
N ASP A 201 -3.57 -4.33 10.16
CA ASP A 201 -4.51 -5.24 9.50
C ASP A 201 -4.62 -4.85 8.02
N ILE A 202 -4.10 -5.71 7.15
CA ILE A 202 -4.16 -5.57 5.69
C ILE A 202 -5.38 -6.33 5.20
N GLU A 203 -6.42 -5.62 4.80
CA GLU A 203 -7.62 -6.19 4.20
C GLU A 203 -7.51 -6.16 2.67
N VAL A 204 -7.49 -7.35 2.05
CA VAL A 204 -7.41 -7.52 0.61
C VAL A 204 -8.75 -8.02 0.08
N SER A 205 -9.37 -7.23 -0.79
CA SER A 205 -10.65 -7.56 -1.42
C SER A 205 -10.45 -8.19 -2.80
N TYR A 206 -10.98 -9.39 -2.99
CA TYR A 206 -10.95 -10.11 -4.27
C TYR A 206 -12.25 -10.88 -4.52
N GLY A 207 -12.79 -10.80 -5.72
CA GLY A 207 -14.08 -11.37 -6.04
C GLY A 207 -15.19 -10.86 -5.11
N LYS A 208 -15.78 -11.76 -4.31
CA LYS A 208 -16.77 -11.44 -3.26
C LYS A 208 -16.21 -11.71 -1.84
N ALA A 209 -14.91 -11.95 -1.72
CA ALA A 209 -14.24 -12.29 -0.47
C ALA A 209 -13.26 -11.21 -0.05
N ASN A 210 -13.06 -11.10 1.26
CA ASN A 210 -11.99 -10.33 1.86
C ASN A 210 -11.06 -11.27 2.61
N LYS A 211 -9.76 -11.00 2.58
CA LYS A 211 -8.74 -11.71 3.34
C LYS A 211 -7.98 -10.69 4.20
N HIS A 212 -7.77 -11.03 5.45
CA HIS A 212 -7.03 -10.24 6.42
C HIS A 212 -5.65 -10.85 6.65
N PHE A 213 -4.65 -9.99 6.74
CA PHE A 213 -3.27 -10.32 7.11
C PHE A 213 -2.84 -9.37 8.22
N CYS A 214 -2.58 -9.92 9.41
CA CYS A 214 -2.29 -9.15 10.61
C CYS A 214 -0.80 -9.19 10.94
N TYR A 215 -0.23 -8.02 11.21
CA TYR A 215 1.17 -7.84 11.57
C TYR A 215 1.29 -6.82 12.69
N THR A 216 2.47 -6.75 13.28
CA THR A 216 2.82 -5.72 14.26
C THR A 216 4.09 -4.99 13.85
N ILE A 217 4.18 -3.71 14.20
CA ILE A 217 5.41 -2.92 14.07
C ILE A 217 5.68 -2.19 15.39
N SER A 218 6.91 -1.75 15.56
CA SER A 218 7.32 -0.91 16.68
C SER A 218 8.00 0.34 16.17
N VAL A 219 7.58 1.50 16.67
CA VAL A 219 8.21 2.80 16.43
C VAL A 219 9.00 3.15 17.68
N GLY A 220 10.32 3.22 17.56
CA GLY A 220 11.22 3.62 18.63
C GLY A 220 11.45 5.13 18.67
N GLU A 221 12.32 5.58 19.58
CA GLU A 221 12.64 7.01 19.73
C GLU A 221 13.31 7.61 18.48
N HIS A 222 14.18 6.82 17.83
CA HIS A 222 14.87 7.27 16.63
C HIS A 222 13.89 7.45 15.46
N GLU A 223 13.05 6.45 15.20
CA GLU A 223 12.05 6.47 14.13
C GLU A 223 11.04 7.60 14.33
N ASN A 224 10.54 7.75 15.57
CA ASN A 224 9.62 8.83 15.91
C ASN A 224 10.24 10.20 15.65
N ARG A 225 11.49 10.44 16.10
CA ARG A 225 12.19 11.70 15.89
C ARG A 225 12.35 12.03 14.41
N VAL A 226 12.84 11.08 13.60
CA VAL A 226 13.03 11.28 12.16
C VAL A 226 11.70 11.59 11.46
N LEU A 227 10.63 10.89 11.81
CA LEU A 227 9.30 11.16 11.24
C LEU A 227 8.72 12.50 11.71
N ALA A 228 8.96 12.89 12.96
CA ALA A 228 8.52 14.18 13.51
C ALA A 228 9.25 15.36 12.87
N GLU A 229 10.52 15.23 12.48
CA GLU A 229 11.27 16.25 11.75
C GLU A 229 10.63 16.58 10.39
N ASN A 230 9.88 15.65 9.79
CA ASN A 230 9.11 15.89 8.57
C ASN A 230 7.95 16.89 8.76
N ILE A 231 7.52 17.16 10.00
CA ILE A 231 6.54 18.23 10.30
C ILE A 231 7.16 19.59 9.93
N ASP A 232 8.37 19.85 10.43
CA ASP A 232 9.11 21.07 10.15
C ASP A 232 9.40 21.20 8.65
N GLU A 233 9.79 20.10 8.01
CA GLU A 233 10.03 20.03 6.58
C GLU A 233 8.75 20.37 5.78
N SER A 234 7.59 19.88 6.22
CA SER A 234 6.29 20.17 5.60
C SER A 234 5.92 21.66 5.71
N LEU A 235 6.14 22.27 6.87
CA LEU A 235 5.88 23.70 7.10
C LEU A 235 6.84 24.58 6.32
N LEU A 236 8.11 24.19 6.19
CA LEU A 236 9.12 24.92 5.45
C LEU A 236 9.04 24.71 3.93
N SER A 237 8.27 23.70 3.46
CA SER A 237 8.28 23.32 2.06
C SER A 237 7.98 24.46 1.07
N PRO A 238 7.01 25.37 1.31
CA PRO A 238 6.77 26.48 0.39
C PRO A 238 7.90 27.51 0.41
N LEU A 239 8.46 27.80 1.58
CA LEU A 239 9.60 28.71 1.71
C LEU A 239 10.85 28.14 1.02
N LYS A 240 11.14 26.84 1.21
CA LYS A 240 12.24 26.16 0.50
C LYS A 240 12.09 26.26 -1.01
N ARG A 241 10.88 26.00 -1.53
CA ARG A 241 10.59 26.14 -2.96
C ARG A 241 10.82 27.56 -3.46
N ALA A 242 10.43 28.57 -2.67
CA ALA A 242 10.60 29.98 -3.03
C ALA A 242 12.09 30.39 -3.14
N TYR A 243 13.00 29.72 -2.42
CA TYR A 243 14.43 29.92 -2.45
C TYR A 243 15.21 28.89 -3.27
N GLY A 244 14.53 27.97 -3.95
CA GLY A 244 15.17 26.91 -4.74
C GLY A 244 15.92 25.87 -3.88
N VAL A 245 15.55 25.72 -2.60
CA VAL A 245 16.14 24.75 -1.68
C VAL A 245 15.39 23.44 -1.79
N SER A 246 16.12 22.32 -1.85
CA SER A 246 15.54 20.99 -1.95
C SER A 246 14.77 20.59 -0.69
N LEU A 247 13.68 19.85 -0.90
CA LEU A 247 12.94 19.22 0.19
C LEU A 247 13.67 17.96 0.65
N ASN A 248 13.68 17.72 1.96
CA ASN A 248 14.38 16.60 2.56
C ASN A 248 13.49 15.84 3.55
N TYR A 249 12.47 15.15 3.01
CA TYR A 249 11.65 14.24 3.81
C TYR A 249 12.37 12.91 4.03
N CYS A 250 12.37 12.45 5.28
CA CYS A 250 13.04 11.22 5.67
C CYS A 250 12.02 10.13 6.02
N PRO A 251 11.97 9.02 5.27
CA PRO A 251 11.24 7.84 5.67
C PRO A 251 12.02 7.01 6.67
N VAL A 252 11.34 6.14 7.41
CA VAL A 252 11.98 5.17 8.30
C VAL A 252 11.52 3.75 7.98
N PHE A 253 12.43 2.78 8.12
CA PHE A 253 12.11 1.37 8.01
C PHE A 253 11.91 0.78 9.40
N VAL A 254 10.83 0.00 9.54
CA VAL A 254 10.52 -0.75 10.75
C VAL A 254 10.34 -2.22 10.42
N GLU A 255 10.62 -3.11 11.37
CA GLU A 255 10.36 -4.55 11.19
C GLU A 255 8.86 -4.83 11.24
N LEU A 256 8.41 -5.68 10.31
CA LEU A 256 7.05 -6.19 10.24
C LEU A 256 7.04 -7.61 10.83
N GLN A 257 6.41 -7.78 11.99
CA GLN A 257 6.35 -9.04 12.75
C GLN A 257 4.95 -9.65 12.63
N MET A 258 4.89 -10.99 12.56
CA MET A 258 3.63 -11.75 12.59
C MET A 258 3.15 -11.97 14.02
#